data_fce360e30114673e566c5d4d58ac84b3
#
_entry.id   fce360e30114673e566c5d4d58ac84b3
#
_cell.length_a   1.000
_cell.length_b   1.000
_cell.length_c   1.000
_cell.angle_alpha   90.00
_cell.angle_beta   90.00
_cell.angle_gamma   90.00
#
_symmetry.space_group_name_H-M   'P 1'
#
loop_
_entity.id
_entity.type
_entity.pdbx_description
1 polymer ?
#
loop_
_entity_poly.entity_id
_entity_poly.type
_entity_poly.pdbx_seq_one_letter_code
_entity_poly.pdbx_strand_id
1 'polypeptide(L)'
;MNIRKQSQLASEPVRESRRSTRVPLKVVIKTQGITKPLTCDGETIVVNLHGAFISTAAALTEGMRVEIQVYLTGKHAQAQVVYIDPNQPLHCGIALAKPENIWGVSLPPDDWYEDGEGS
;
A
#
# COMPACT_ATOMS: atom_id res chain seq x y z
N MET A 1 16.90 -23.28 19.52
CA MET A 1 16.51 -22.72 19.70
C MET A 1 16.13 -22.20 19.19
N ASN A 2 16.08 -22.22 18.92
CA ASN A 2 15.57 -21.47 18.87
C ASN A 2 15.24 -21.14 18.35
N ILE A 3 15.53 -21.29 18.20
CA ILE A 3 15.09 -20.82 18.21
C ILE A 3 14.60 -20.51 17.79
N ARG A 4 14.87 -20.69 17.66
CA ARG A 4 14.26 -20.22 17.69
C ARG A 4 13.85 -19.89 17.15
N LYS A 5 14.09 -20.14 16.90
CA LYS A 5 13.64 -19.72 16.84
C LYS A 5 13.38 -19.30 16.29
N GLN A 6 13.70 -19.62 16.09
CA GLN A 6 13.42 -19.03 16.04
C GLN A 6 13.23 -18.58 15.51
N SER A 7 13.70 -18.88 15.28
CA SER A 7 13.49 -18.23 15.21
C SER A 7 13.33 -17.95 14.69
N GLN A 8 13.63 -18.18 14.49
CA GLN A 8 13.47 -17.67 14.45
C GLN A 8 13.37 -17.23 14.02
N LEU A 9 13.80 -17.64 13.88
CA LEU A 9 13.76 -17.00 13.80
C LEU A 9 13.77 -16.63 13.15
N ALA A 10 14.06 -16.87 12.96
CA ALA A 10 14.12 -16.28 12.63
C ALA A 10 14.17 -15.84 11.91
N SER A 11 14.33 -15.69 11.72
CA SER A 11 14.25 -15.28 11.25
C SER A 11 14.11 -14.77 10.56
N GLU A 12 14.26 -14.65 10.40
CA GLU A 12 14.05 -14.06 9.84
C GLU A 12 13.82 -13.60 8.66
N PRO A 13 14.18 -13.63 7.71
CA PRO A 13 14.14 -13.04 6.43
C PRO A 13 12.95 -12.23 6.17
N VAL A 14 12.06 -12.49 6.84
CA VAL A 14 10.90 -11.67 6.82
C VAL A 14 11.19 -10.23 7.01
N ARG A 15 12.36 -9.91 7.40
CA ARG A 15 12.63 -8.53 7.68
C ARG A 15 12.58 -7.65 6.44
N GLU A 16 12.68 -8.22 5.26
CA GLU A 16 12.51 -7.39 4.07
C GLU A 16 11.14 -6.78 4.02
N SER A 17 10.15 -7.49 4.47
CA SER A 17 8.81 -6.94 4.45
C SER A 17 8.62 -5.87 5.49
N ARG A 18 9.58 -5.67 6.36
CA ARG A 18 9.48 -4.59 7.34
C ARG A 18 10.06 -3.30 6.87
N ARG A 19 10.67 -3.27 5.72
CA ARG A 19 11.09 -2.03 5.14
C ARG A 19 9.87 -1.21 4.82
N SER A 20 10.04 0.08 4.79
CA SER A 20 8.97 1.01 4.50
C SER A 20 7.91 0.94 5.58
N THR A 21 8.26 1.52 6.72
CA THR A 21 7.37 1.58 7.87
C THR A 21 6.02 2.15 7.47
N ARG A 22 4.96 1.58 7.99
CA ARG A 22 3.61 2.03 7.72
C ARG A 22 3.28 3.27 8.52
N VAL A 23 2.58 4.18 7.88
CA VAL A 23 2.16 5.44 8.48
C VAL A 23 0.66 5.54 8.42
N PRO A 24 -0.03 5.68 9.55
CA PRO A 24 -1.47 5.95 9.52
C PRO A 24 -1.70 7.29 8.84
N LEU A 25 -2.53 7.29 7.83
CA LEU A 25 -2.78 8.51 7.09
C LEU A 25 -4.12 8.38 6.36
N LYS A 26 -4.93 9.41 6.47
CA LYS A 26 -6.23 9.42 5.80
C LYS A 26 -6.23 10.51 4.75
N VAL A 27 -6.10 10.12 3.49
CA VAL A 27 -6.22 11.05 2.37
C VAL A 27 -7.20 10.45 1.37
N VAL A 28 -7.93 11.34 0.69
CA VAL A 28 -8.91 10.92 -0.29
C VAL A 28 -8.20 10.56 -1.58
N ILE A 29 -8.61 9.44 -2.17
CA ILE A 29 -8.03 8.95 -3.39
C ILE A 29 -9.13 8.62 -4.40
N LYS A 30 -8.75 8.61 -5.66
CA LYS A 30 -9.58 8.13 -6.75
C LYS A 30 -8.98 6.83 -7.24
N THR A 31 -9.81 5.80 -7.37
CA THR A 31 -9.37 4.49 -7.82
C THR A 31 -10.03 4.20 -9.16
N GLN A 32 -9.23 3.91 -10.17
CA GLN A 32 -9.73 3.66 -11.51
C GLN A 32 -9.16 2.34 -12.01
N GLY A 33 -10.05 1.43 -12.46
CA GLY A 33 -9.61 0.17 -13.02
C GLY A 33 -8.87 0.39 -14.32
N ILE A 34 -7.79 -0.36 -14.53
CA ILE A 34 -7.01 -0.27 -15.75
C ILE A 34 -7.61 -1.17 -16.82
N THR A 35 -7.94 -2.40 -16.46
CA THR A 35 -8.49 -3.36 -17.42
C THR A 35 -10.00 -3.52 -17.31
N LYS A 36 -10.59 -3.00 -16.24
CA LYS A 36 -12.04 -3.08 -16.04
C LYS A 36 -12.60 -1.68 -15.87
N PRO A 37 -13.79 -1.40 -16.42
CA PRO A 37 -14.39 -0.09 -16.33
C PRO A 37 -14.96 0.15 -14.94
N LEU A 38 -14.12 0.65 -14.05
CA LEU A 38 -14.53 0.93 -12.68
C LEU A 38 -13.82 2.19 -12.24
N THR A 39 -14.57 3.10 -11.61
CA THR A 39 -14.00 4.29 -11.00
C THR A 39 -14.75 4.52 -9.71
N CYS A 40 -14.03 4.72 -8.63
CA CYS A 40 -14.65 5.04 -7.35
C CYS A 40 -13.68 5.82 -6.49
N ASP A 41 -14.24 6.52 -5.51
CA ASP A 41 -13.45 7.24 -4.52
C ASP A 41 -13.12 6.31 -3.37
N GLY A 42 -12.12 6.70 -2.59
CA GLY A 42 -11.76 5.96 -1.40
C GLY A 42 -10.90 6.81 -0.51
N GLU A 43 -10.38 6.19 0.53
CA GLU A 43 -9.51 6.83 1.50
C GLU A 43 -8.44 5.86 1.92
N THR A 44 -7.26 6.40 2.21
CA THR A 44 -6.21 5.57 2.78
C THR A 44 -6.47 5.38 4.27
N ILE A 45 -5.97 4.28 4.80
CA ILE A 45 -6.01 3.98 6.22
C ILE A 45 -4.58 3.97 6.75
N VAL A 46 -3.72 3.25 6.06
CA VAL A 46 -2.30 3.15 6.38
C VAL A 46 -1.56 3.15 5.07
N VAL A 47 -0.45 3.86 5.00
CA VAL A 47 0.35 3.93 3.78
C VAL A 47 1.80 3.60 4.07
N ASN A 48 2.50 3.13 3.04
CA ASN A 48 3.95 3.09 3.07
C ASN A 48 4.44 3.31 1.64
N LEU A 49 5.75 3.18 1.44
CA LEU A 49 6.34 3.49 0.15
C LEU A 49 5.89 2.50 -0.93
N HIS A 50 5.56 1.26 -0.54
CA HIS A 50 5.21 0.21 -1.48
C HIS A 50 3.71 0.07 -1.70
N GLY A 51 2.88 0.72 -0.91
CA GLY A 51 1.44 0.59 -1.09
C GLY A 51 0.64 1.17 0.05
N ALA A 52 -0.57 0.67 0.21
CA ALA A 52 -1.48 1.18 1.22
C ALA A 52 -2.57 0.17 1.53
N PHE A 53 -3.16 0.32 2.70
CA PHE A 53 -4.43 -0.31 3.03
C PHE A 53 -5.47 0.78 2.90
N ILE A 54 -6.51 0.53 2.11
CA ILE A 54 -7.47 1.57 1.72
C ILE A 54 -8.89 1.10 1.92
N SER A 55 -9.79 2.08 2.00
CA SER A 55 -11.24 1.85 1.99
C SER A 55 -11.77 2.45 0.71
N THR A 56 -12.60 1.71 -0.01
CA THR A 56 -13.13 2.17 -1.30
C THR A 56 -14.65 2.17 -1.27
N ALA A 57 -15.23 3.01 -2.12
CA ALA A 57 -16.69 3.11 -2.21
C ALA A 57 -17.31 1.90 -2.88
N ALA A 58 -16.53 1.18 -3.68
CA ALA A 58 -16.99 -0.04 -4.35
C ALA A 58 -16.00 -1.16 -4.09
N ALA A 59 -16.49 -2.38 -4.03
CA ALA A 59 -15.64 -3.53 -3.77
C ALA A 59 -14.72 -3.77 -4.96
N LEU A 60 -13.44 -3.96 -4.67
CA LEU A 60 -12.46 -4.32 -5.67
C LEU A 60 -12.22 -5.83 -5.62
N THR A 61 -11.45 -6.32 -6.57
CA THR A 61 -11.18 -7.75 -6.67
C THR A 61 -9.68 -7.97 -6.52
N GLU A 62 -9.32 -9.03 -5.80
CA GLU A 62 -7.92 -9.36 -5.64
C GLU A 62 -7.30 -9.63 -7.00
N GLY A 63 -6.10 -9.09 -7.23
CA GLY A 63 -5.42 -9.19 -8.51
C GLY A 63 -5.76 -8.07 -9.49
N MET A 64 -6.77 -7.29 -9.18
CA MET A 64 -7.21 -6.22 -10.07
C MET A 64 -6.14 -5.12 -10.14
N ARG A 65 -5.90 -4.62 -11.35
CA ARG A 65 -4.95 -3.54 -11.58
C ARG A 65 -5.71 -2.23 -11.65
N VAL A 66 -5.20 -1.24 -10.94
CA VAL A 66 -5.89 0.04 -10.82
C VAL A 66 -4.87 1.16 -10.91
N GLU A 67 -5.37 2.35 -11.21
CA GLU A 67 -4.59 3.56 -11.07
C GLU A 67 -5.14 4.33 -9.87
N ILE A 68 -4.25 4.76 -9.00
CA ILE A 68 -4.60 5.51 -7.81
C ILE A 68 -4.17 6.94 -8.02
N GLN A 69 -5.07 7.87 -7.75
CA GLN A 69 -4.73 9.30 -7.76
C GLN A 69 -5.02 9.86 -6.38
N VAL A 70 -4.04 10.54 -5.81
CA VAL A 70 -4.18 11.17 -4.50
C VAL A 70 -4.58 12.62 -4.73
N TYR A 71 -5.78 12.98 -4.29
CA TYR A 71 -6.29 14.33 -4.57
C TYR A 71 -5.40 15.41 -3.96
N LEU A 72 -4.91 15.18 -2.75
CA LEU A 72 -4.12 16.18 -2.05
C LEU A 72 -2.86 16.57 -2.82
N THR A 73 -2.16 15.59 -3.39
CA THR A 73 -0.88 15.82 -4.05
C THR A 73 -1.01 15.94 -5.56
N GLY A 74 -2.10 15.45 -6.12
CA GLY A 74 -2.26 15.34 -7.56
C GLY A 74 -1.44 14.21 -8.18
N LYS A 75 -0.69 13.48 -7.36
CA LYS A 75 0.13 12.39 -7.87
C LYS A 75 -0.71 11.14 -8.09
N HIS A 76 -0.27 10.31 -9.02
CA HIS A 76 -0.96 9.07 -9.30
C HIS A 76 0.07 7.98 -9.60
N ALA A 77 -0.38 6.74 -9.49
CA ALA A 77 0.50 5.60 -9.71
C ALA A 77 -0.35 4.37 -10.02
N GLN A 78 0.24 3.42 -10.69
CA GLN A 78 -0.40 2.13 -10.94
C GLN A 78 -0.19 1.24 -9.74
N ALA A 79 -1.19 0.43 -9.46
CA ALA A 79 -1.16 -0.48 -8.32
C ALA A 79 -1.93 -1.74 -8.64
N GLN A 80 -1.79 -2.73 -7.78
CA GLN A 80 -2.53 -3.97 -7.89
C GLN A 80 -3.14 -4.29 -6.53
N VAL A 81 -4.39 -4.76 -6.55
CA VAL A 81 -5.05 -5.20 -5.34
C VAL A 81 -4.45 -6.54 -4.94
N VAL A 82 -3.81 -6.59 -3.77
CA VAL A 82 -3.13 -7.80 -3.33
C VAL A 82 -3.81 -8.48 -2.15
N TYR A 83 -4.82 -7.83 -1.58
CA TYR A 83 -5.48 -8.38 -0.40
C TYR A 83 -6.85 -7.73 -0.24
N ILE A 84 -7.85 -8.55 0.04
CA ILE A 84 -9.19 -8.07 0.38
C ILE A 84 -9.47 -8.52 1.80
N ASP A 85 -9.93 -7.60 2.65
CA ASP A 85 -10.24 -7.94 4.03
C ASP A 85 -11.50 -8.81 4.04
N PRO A 86 -11.42 -10.03 4.53
CA PRO A 86 -12.58 -10.92 4.51
C PRO A 86 -13.72 -10.44 5.39
N ASN A 87 -13.43 -9.60 6.37
CA ASN A 87 -14.45 -9.09 7.28
C ASN A 87 -15.00 -7.73 6.85
N GLN A 88 -14.32 -7.07 5.91
CA GLN A 88 -14.75 -5.75 5.43
C GLN A 88 -14.40 -5.66 3.96
N PRO A 89 -15.29 -6.09 3.06
CA PRO A 89 -14.96 -6.19 1.63
C PRO A 89 -14.59 -4.88 0.94
N LEU A 90 -14.94 -3.75 1.56
CA LEU A 90 -14.57 -2.46 1.00
C LEU A 90 -13.18 -2.02 1.44
N HIS A 91 -12.50 -2.82 2.26
CA HIS A 91 -11.12 -2.54 2.67
C HIS A 91 -10.19 -3.49 1.96
N CYS A 92 -9.11 -2.96 1.40
CA CYS A 92 -8.17 -3.81 0.68
C CYS A 92 -6.76 -3.25 0.75
N GLY A 93 -5.80 -4.12 0.51
CA GLY A 93 -4.41 -3.75 0.40
C GLY A 93 -4.03 -3.62 -1.05
N ILE A 94 -3.27 -2.57 -1.38
CA ILE A 94 -2.78 -2.37 -2.73
C ILE A 94 -1.26 -2.24 -2.70
N ALA A 95 -0.62 -2.75 -3.74
CA ALA A 95 0.82 -2.66 -3.93
C ALA A 95 1.08 -1.78 -5.14
N LEU A 96 1.89 -0.74 -4.95
CA LEU A 96 2.27 0.15 -6.05
C LEU A 96 3.22 -0.58 -6.99
N ALA A 97 3.13 -0.26 -8.28
CA ALA A 97 4.04 -0.82 -9.26
C ALA A 97 5.47 -0.38 -9.00
N LYS A 98 5.65 0.84 -8.48
CA LYS A 98 6.97 1.36 -8.11
C LYS A 98 6.86 2.02 -6.75
N PRO A 99 7.85 1.83 -5.87
CA PRO A 99 7.83 2.50 -4.57
C PRO A 99 7.88 4.02 -4.78
N GLU A 100 6.94 4.71 -4.16
CA GLU A 100 6.90 6.15 -4.29
C GLU A 100 5.97 6.74 -3.24
N ASN A 101 6.38 7.86 -2.67
CA ASN A 101 5.55 8.57 -1.70
C ASN A 101 4.56 9.46 -2.46
N ILE A 102 3.50 8.85 -2.99
CA ILE A 102 2.46 9.62 -3.65
C ILE A 102 1.46 10.19 -2.65
N TRP A 103 1.58 9.78 -1.39
CA TRP A 103 0.56 10.05 -0.37
C TRP A 103 0.66 11.43 0.23
N GLY A 104 1.84 12.06 0.12
CA GLY A 104 2.03 13.38 0.71
C GLY A 104 2.55 13.35 2.13
N VAL A 105 3.20 12.25 2.52
CA VAL A 105 3.82 12.19 3.85
C VAL A 105 5.03 13.12 3.84
N SER A 106 4.97 14.18 4.66
CA SER A 106 6.01 15.23 4.60
C SER A 106 7.26 14.86 5.39
N LEU A 107 7.12 14.03 6.41
CA LEU A 107 8.27 13.58 7.20
C LEU A 107 8.23 12.07 7.25
N PRO A 108 8.60 11.41 6.14
CA PRO A 108 8.49 9.96 6.10
C PRO A 108 9.53 9.29 7.01
N PRO A 109 9.24 8.06 7.44
CA PRO A 109 10.23 7.28 8.18
C PRO A 109 11.51 7.12 7.39
N ASP A 110 12.62 6.94 8.12
CA ASP A 110 13.93 6.86 7.48
C ASP A 110 14.01 5.74 6.45
N ASP A 111 13.36 4.61 6.70
CA ASP A 111 13.45 3.48 5.79
C ASP A 111 12.76 3.72 4.45
N TRP A 112 11.92 4.75 4.34
CA TRP A 112 11.34 5.11 3.05
C TRP A 112 12.41 5.64 2.11
N TYR A 113 13.36 6.39 2.64
CA TYR A 113 14.44 6.92 1.82
C TYR A 113 15.32 5.80 1.28
N GLU A 114 15.61 4.82 2.11
CA GLU A 114 16.42 3.69 1.68
C GLU A 114 15.74 2.91 0.59
N ASP A 115 14.46 2.62 0.76
CA ASP A 115 13.74 1.81 -0.21
C ASP A 115 13.53 2.55 -1.53
N GLY A 116 13.24 3.85 -1.46
CA GLY A 116 12.87 4.60 -2.65
C GLY A 116 14.05 5.15 -3.40
N GLU A 117 15.10 5.54 -2.69
CA GLU A 117 16.21 6.22 -3.32
C GLU A 117 17.45 5.39 -3.46
N GLY A 118 17.60 4.44 -2.58
CA GLY A 118 18.73 3.56 -2.68
C GLY A 118 18.66 2.64 -3.87
N SER A 119 17.56 2.66 -4.53
CA SER A 119 17.35 1.78 -5.67
C SER A 119 17.88 2.37 -6.94
#